data_8c44df6b55956c92bf8f47dff369fb15
#
_entry.id   8c44df6b55956c92bf8f47dff369fb15
#
_cell.length_a   1.000
_cell.length_b   1.000
_cell.length_c   1.000
_cell.angle_alpha   90.00
_cell.angle_beta   90.00
_cell.angle_gamma   90.00
#
_symmetry.space_group_name_H-M   'P 1'
#
loop_
_entity.id
_entity.type
_entity.pdbx_description
1 polymer ?
#
loop_
_entity_poly.entity_id
_entity_poly.type
_entity_poly.pdbx_seq_one_letter_code
_entity_poly.pdbx_strand_id
1 'polypeptide(L)'
;MLEAGVHFGHQTRFWNPKMAPFIFGERNKIHIINLEKTQPLYAQAAAFIKSVAAEGGKVLFVGTKRSARDAVQKEATRASMPYVNQRWLGGMLTNFKTIRQSIKRLNELDDMAQSGALDRRGKKEAQMLRREMDKLLRSLGGIRDMTALPDALFVIDVGHEQIAIHEAQKLGIPVVAVVDTNCSPDGIDYVIPGNDDAMRAILLYAGGVADSVLEGKASLPEVPVGEDEFVELDEEGNPKKRAAGARRPPQPARGGQKKPPPRRKIPVTVVPGVAAAAASLDEVEADDVDAPDTPPAETRPASAPRRRPVGRAAPRRGA
;
A
#
# COMPACT_ATOMS: atom_id res chain seq x y z
N MET A 1 -9.37 -11.98 18.63
CA MET A 1 -8.15 -11.18 18.81
C MET A 1 -7.12 -11.83 19.75
N LEU A 2 -7.46 -12.24 20.97
CA LEU A 2 -6.52 -12.89 21.91
C LEU A 2 -5.85 -14.14 21.30
N GLU A 3 -6.60 -15.06 20.75
CA GLU A 3 -6.08 -16.29 20.13
C GLU A 3 -5.17 -16.02 18.92
N ALA A 4 -5.39 -14.92 18.22
CA ALA A 4 -4.55 -14.48 17.11
C ALA A 4 -3.26 -13.79 17.57
N GLY A 5 -3.12 -13.47 18.87
CA GLY A 5 -1.95 -12.80 19.42
C GLY A 5 -1.87 -11.30 19.12
N VAL A 6 -3.00 -10.64 18.88
CA VAL A 6 -3.11 -9.20 18.59
C VAL A 6 -2.55 -8.34 19.72
N HIS A 7 -2.65 -8.81 20.96
CA HIS A 7 -2.26 -8.08 22.17
C HIS A 7 -0.74 -8.05 22.44
N PHE A 8 0.05 -8.83 21.73
CA PHE A 8 1.50 -8.79 21.88
C PHE A 8 2.08 -7.61 21.08
N GLY A 9 2.84 -6.78 21.75
CA GLY A 9 3.63 -5.74 21.12
C GLY A 9 5.11 -6.10 21.06
N HIS A 10 5.95 -5.12 20.82
CA HIS A 10 7.41 -5.27 20.78
C HIS A 10 8.06 -5.15 22.17
N GLN A 11 9.38 -5.39 22.21
CA GLN A 11 10.17 -5.26 23.43
C GLN A 11 10.13 -3.81 23.95
N THR A 12 10.05 -3.64 25.28
CA THR A 12 9.93 -2.35 25.96
C THR A 12 11.01 -1.33 25.57
N ARG A 13 12.21 -1.76 25.24
CA ARG A 13 13.31 -0.87 24.84
C ARG A 13 13.13 -0.18 23.49
N PHE A 14 12.24 -0.69 22.62
CA PHE A 14 12.01 -0.16 21.28
C PHE A 14 10.69 0.60 21.14
N TRP A 15 9.96 0.79 22.22
CA TRP A 15 8.64 1.37 22.19
C TRP A 15 8.63 2.85 21.77
N ASN A 16 7.52 3.29 21.23
CA ASN A 16 7.30 4.69 20.93
C ASN A 16 6.42 5.30 22.03
N PRO A 17 6.82 6.43 22.68
CA PRO A 17 6.03 7.09 23.72
C PRO A 17 4.60 7.48 23.29
N LYS A 18 4.39 7.79 22.01
CA LYS A 18 3.06 8.11 21.45
C LYS A 18 2.08 6.93 21.49
N MET A 19 2.58 5.71 21.65
CA MET A 19 1.76 4.52 21.83
C MET A 19 1.35 4.25 23.27
N ALA A 20 1.83 5.05 24.24
CA ALA A 20 1.47 4.94 25.66
C ALA A 20 -0.05 4.80 25.93
N PRO A 21 -0.95 5.57 25.27
CA PRO A 21 -2.39 5.44 25.47
C PRO A 21 -2.96 4.06 25.11
N PHE A 22 -2.30 3.30 24.24
CA PHE A 22 -2.75 1.99 23.71
C PHE A 22 -2.12 0.80 24.40
N ILE A 23 -1.15 1.04 25.29
CA ILE A 23 -0.46 -0.02 26.03
C ILE A 23 -1.24 -0.29 27.31
N PHE A 24 -1.52 -1.56 27.58
CA PHE A 24 -2.14 -2.02 28.84
C PHE A 24 -1.10 -2.20 29.95
N GLY A 25 0.09 -2.68 29.61
CA GLY A 25 1.16 -2.96 30.55
C GLY A 25 2.32 -3.70 29.88
N GLU A 26 3.21 -4.30 30.71
CA GLU A 26 4.29 -5.10 30.21
C GLU A 26 4.35 -6.48 30.89
N ARG A 27 4.82 -7.47 30.14
CA ARG A 27 5.10 -8.82 30.67
C ARG A 27 6.37 -9.34 29.99
N ASN A 28 7.33 -9.78 30.78
CA ASN A 28 8.61 -10.31 30.29
C ASN A 28 9.34 -9.34 29.33
N LYS A 29 9.34 -8.06 29.63
CA LYS A 29 9.94 -6.99 28.79
C LYS A 29 9.30 -6.87 27.40
N ILE A 30 8.05 -7.29 27.24
CA ILE A 30 7.23 -7.11 26.04
C ILE A 30 6.00 -6.30 26.44
N HIS A 31 5.68 -5.28 25.67
CA HIS A 31 4.46 -4.52 25.88
C HIS A 31 3.23 -5.33 25.49
N ILE A 32 2.17 -5.14 26.27
CA ILE A 32 0.84 -5.73 25.99
C ILE A 32 -0.07 -4.60 25.55
N ILE A 33 -0.67 -4.76 24.39
CA ILE A 33 -1.61 -3.80 23.79
C ILE A 33 -3.00 -3.99 24.40
N ASN A 34 -3.67 -2.88 24.70
CA ASN A 34 -5.01 -2.90 25.25
C ASN A 34 -6.07 -3.20 24.18
N LEU A 35 -6.61 -4.41 24.20
CA LEU A 35 -7.63 -4.86 23.25
C LEU A 35 -8.97 -4.15 23.39
N GLU A 36 -9.30 -3.63 24.57
CA GLU A 36 -10.52 -2.84 24.79
C GLU A 36 -10.51 -1.55 23.97
N LYS A 37 -9.31 -1.00 23.71
CA LYS A 37 -9.12 0.15 22.84
C LYS A 37 -8.97 -0.26 21.36
N THR A 38 -8.33 -1.39 21.10
CA THR A 38 -8.15 -1.89 19.73
C THR A 38 -9.47 -2.22 19.05
N GLN A 39 -10.40 -2.87 19.78
CA GLN A 39 -11.67 -3.33 19.20
C GLN A 39 -12.53 -2.19 18.63
N PRO A 40 -12.83 -1.10 19.39
CA PRO A 40 -13.63 0.00 18.86
C PRO A 40 -12.92 0.76 17.71
N LEU A 41 -11.60 0.94 17.78
CA LEU A 41 -10.83 1.58 16.72
C LEU A 41 -10.82 0.73 15.43
N TYR A 42 -10.69 -0.57 15.59
CA TYR A 42 -10.82 -1.50 14.47
C TYR A 42 -12.21 -1.46 13.83
N ALA A 43 -13.28 -1.42 14.64
CA ALA A 43 -14.64 -1.30 14.15
C ALA A 43 -14.87 0.02 13.39
N GLN A 44 -14.31 1.14 13.87
CA GLN A 44 -14.36 2.42 13.18
C GLN A 44 -13.61 2.37 11.83
N ALA A 45 -12.42 1.78 11.80
CA ALA A 45 -11.65 1.57 10.58
C ALA A 45 -12.40 0.71 9.56
N ALA A 46 -13.02 -0.39 10.02
CA ALA A 46 -13.83 -1.28 9.21
C ALA A 46 -15.07 -0.57 8.63
N ALA A 47 -15.77 0.23 9.43
CA ALA A 47 -16.91 1.04 8.98
C ALA A 47 -16.50 2.07 7.92
N PHE A 48 -15.35 2.72 8.10
CA PHE A 48 -14.80 3.65 7.11
C PHE A 48 -14.50 2.95 5.78
N ILE A 49 -13.81 1.80 5.82
CA ILE A 49 -13.49 1.02 4.61
C ILE A 49 -14.77 0.57 3.91
N LYS A 50 -15.77 0.13 4.68
CA LYS A 50 -17.09 -0.24 4.15
C LYS A 50 -17.75 0.92 3.41
N SER A 51 -17.71 2.16 3.97
CA SER A 51 -18.27 3.33 3.31
C SER A 51 -17.55 3.66 2.00
N VAL A 52 -16.20 3.60 1.99
CA VAL A 52 -15.41 3.79 0.76
C VAL A 52 -15.78 2.76 -0.31
N ALA A 53 -15.93 1.50 0.08
CA ALA A 53 -16.30 0.43 -0.84
C ALA A 53 -17.76 0.57 -1.33
N ALA A 54 -18.68 1.05 -0.49
CA ALA A 54 -20.08 1.32 -0.85
C ALA A 54 -20.22 2.50 -1.83
N GLU A 55 -19.24 3.37 -1.93
CA GLU A 55 -19.16 4.43 -2.95
C GLU A 55 -18.44 3.96 -4.24
N GLY A 56 -18.09 2.67 -4.33
CA GLY A 56 -17.33 2.12 -5.46
C GLY A 56 -15.83 2.46 -5.43
N GLY A 57 -15.34 2.99 -4.30
CA GLY A 57 -13.93 3.36 -4.12
C GLY A 57 -12.98 2.15 -4.07
N LYS A 58 -11.72 2.40 -4.36
CA LYS A 58 -10.65 1.40 -4.35
C LYS A 58 -9.81 1.53 -3.07
N VAL A 59 -9.67 0.44 -2.33
CA VAL A 59 -8.79 0.35 -1.16
C VAL A 59 -7.51 -0.37 -1.55
N LEU A 60 -6.36 0.29 -1.40
CA LEU A 60 -5.06 -0.32 -1.69
C LEU A 60 -4.51 -0.99 -0.43
N PHE A 61 -4.31 -2.31 -0.50
CA PHE A 61 -3.71 -3.09 0.57
C PHE A 61 -2.18 -3.03 0.46
N VAL A 62 -1.50 -2.65 1.55
CA VAL A 62 -0.04 -2.51 1.59
C VAL A 62 0.53 -3.31 2.75
N GLY A 63 1.48 -4.19 2.45
CA GLY A 63 2.18 -4.97 3.47
C GLY A 63 3.33 -5.74 2.85
N THR A 64 4.53 -5.15 2.86
CA THR A 64 5.73 -5.74 2.26
C THR A 64 6.53 -6.58 3.24
N LYS A 65 6.20 -6.52 4.55
CA LYS A 65 6.78 -7.38 5.59
C LYS A 65 6.55 -8.86 5.27
N ARG A 66 7.55 -9.70 5.45
CA ARG A 66 7.50 -11.12 5.09
C ARG A 66 6.28 -11.85 5.68
N SER A 67 5.91 -11.53 6.92
CA SER A 67 4.74 -12.10 7.60
C SER A 67 3.39 -11.66 7.01
N ALA A 68 3.34 -10.51 6.31
CA ALA A 68 2.13 -9.92 5.77
C ALA A 68 1.87 -10.28 4.29
N ARG A 69 2.90 -10.63 3.52
CA ARG A 69 2.85 -10.78 2.06
C ARG A 69 1.72 -11.67 1.56
N ASP A 70 1.64 -12.88 2.12
CA ASP A 70 0.68 -13.88 1.65
C ASP A 70 -0.74 -13.55 2.11
N ALA A 71 -0.89 -13.03 3.33
CA ALA A 71 -2.19 -12.60 3.87
C ALA A 71 -2.76 -11.43 3.07
N VAL A 72 -1.93 -10.41 2.80
CA VAL A 72 -2.32 -9.23 2.00
C VAL A 72 -2.74 -9.64 0.59
N GLN A 73 -1.94 -10.46 -0.08
CA GLN A 73 -2.25 -10.93 -1.43
C GLN A 73 -3.57 -11.71 -1.46
N LYS A 74 -3.72 -12.68 -0.56
CA LYS A 74 -4.90 -13.55 -0.50
C LYS A 74 -6.18 -12.74 -0.28
N GLU A 75 -6.18 -11.88 0.74
CA GLU A 75 -7.37 -11.16 1.15
C GLU A 75 -7.71 -10.00 0.19
N ALA A 76 -6.72 -9.30 -0.35
CA ALA A 76 -6.94 -8.29 -1.38
C ALA A 76 -7.50 -8.89 -2.67
N THR A 77 -6.97 -10.06 -3.10
CA THR A 77 -7.51 -10.78 -4.26
C THR A 77 -8.94 -11.24 -4.02
N ARG A 78 -9.26 -11.76 -2.82
CA ARG A 78 -10.62 -12.15 -2.42
C ARG A 78 -11.60 -10.97 -2.52
N ALA A 79 -11.15 -9.78 -2.10
CA ALA A 79 -11.95 -8.57 -2.16
C ALA A 79 -11.92 -7.87 -3.53
N SER A 80 -11.17 -8.37 -4.52
CA SER A 80 -10.91 -7.73 -5.82
C SER A 80 -10.42 -6.29 -5.65
N MET A 81 -9.44 -6.11 -4.78
CA MET A 81 -8.79 -4.83 -4.49
C MET A 81 -7.30 -4.87 -4.87
N PRO A 82 -6.71 -3.74 -5.26
CA PRO A 82 -5.29 -3.65 -5.55
C PRO A 82 -4.46 -3.87 -4.28
N TYR A 83 -3.24 -4.42 -4.45
CA TYR A 83 -2.33 -4.67 -3.34
C TYR A 83 -0.86 -4.50 -3.71
N VAL A 84 -0.03 -4.23 -2.69
CA VAL A 84 1.43 -4.21 -2.78
C VAL A 84 1.99 -5.05 -1.64
N ASN A 85 2.59 -6.21 -2.00
CA ASN A 85 3.05 -7.20 -1.03
C ASN A 85 4.56 -7.49 -1.09
N GLN A 86 5.31 -6.95 -2.04
CA GLN A 86 6.75 -7.24 -2.16
C GLN A 86 7.63 -6.04 -1.80
N ARG A 87 7.51 -4.96 -2.54
CA ARG A 87 8.28 -3.76 -2.31
C ARG A 87 7.52 -2.52 -2.78
N TRP A 88 7.40 -1.54 -1.91
CA TRP A 88 6.91 -0.23 -2.30
C TRP A 88 7.95 0.49 -3.16
N LEU A 89 7.57 0.92 -4.34
CA LEU A 89 8.41 1.73 -5.20
C LEU A 89 8.16 3.21 -4.88
N GLY A 90 9.22 3.97 -4.61
CA GLY A 90 9.06 5.41 -4.36
C GLY A 90 8.39 6.09 -5.56
N GLY A 91 7.39 6.94 -5.27
CA GLY A 91 6.57 7.58 -6.30
C GLY A 91 5.40 6.74 -6.82
N MET A 92 5.05 5.64 -6.14
CA MET A 92 3.97 4.75 -6.59
C MET A 92 2.62 5.46 -6.66
N LEU A 93 2.36 6.38 -5.76
CA LEU A 93 1.16 7.24 -5.75
C LEU A 93 1.46 8.63 -6.31
N THR A 94 2.53 9.27 -5.84
CA THR A 94 2.87 10.66 -6.21
C THR A 94 3.30 10.78 -7.66
N ASN A 95 3.92 9.74 -8.25
CA ASN A 95 4.30 9.69 -9.66
C ASN A 95 3.60 8.55 -10.40
N PHE A 96 2.30 8.41 -10.18
CA PHE A 96 1.48 7.33 -10.75
C PHE A 96 1.52 7.26 -12.28
N LYS A 97 1.75 8.40 -12.96
CA LYS A 97 1.90 8.44 -14.43
C LYS A 97 3.06 7.56 -14.91
N THR A 98 4.20 7.62 -14.24
CA THR A 98 5.38 6.79 -14.57
C THR A 98 5.13 5.31 -14.22
N ILE A 99 4.45 5.04 -13.11
CA ILE A 99 4.07 3.68 -12.72
C ILE A 99 3.15 3.05 -13.77
N ARG A 100 2.18 3.79 -14.30
CA ARG A 100 1.33 3.32 -15.41
C ARG A 100 2.12 2.96 -16.67
N GLN A 101 3.20 3.68 -16.97
CA GLN A 101 4.08 3.31 -18.10
C GLN A 101 4.78 1.97 -17.83
N SER A 102 5.22 1.74 -16.59
CA SER A 102 5.83 0.47 -16.19
C SER A 102 4.83 -0.69 -16.21
N ILE A 103 3.56 -0.45 -15.82
CA ILE A 103 2.47 -1.43 -15.94
C ILE A 103 2.19 -1.73 -17.42
N LYS A 104 2.15 -0.71 -18.29
CA LYS A 104 2.00 -0.92 -19.73
C LYS A 104 3.13 -1.81 -20.28
N ARG A 105 4.37 -1.54 -19.88
CA ARG A 105 5.53 -2.34 -20.24
C ARG A 105 5.40 -3.80 -19.77
N LEU A 106 4.90 -4.03 -18.55
CA LEU A 106 4.61 -5.37 -18.03
C LEU A 106 3.58 -6.09 -18.91
N ASN A 107 2.48 -5.41 -19.30
CA ASN A 107 1.46 -5.99 -20.18
C ASN A 107 2.03 -6.34 -21.55
N GLU A 108 2.84 -5.46 -22.15
CA GLU A 108 3.53 -5.75 -23.43
C GLU A 108 4.43 -6.98 -23.36
N LEU A 109 5.17 -7.15 -22.25
CA LEU A 109 6.01 -8.32 -22.03
C LEU A 109 5.20 -9.60 -21.83
N ASP A 110 4.09 -9.52 -21.12
CA ASP A 110 3.15 -10.63 -20.90
C ASP A 110 2.50 -11.07 -22.22
N ASP A 111 2.02 -10.12 -23.04
CA ASP A 111 1.47 -10.38 -24.38
C ASP A 111 2.51 -11.02 -25.31
N MET A 112 3.77 -10.57 -25.26
CA MET A 112 4.87 -11.18 -26.00
C MET A 112 5.18 -12.61 -25.52
N ALA A 113 5.02 -12.88 -24.22
CA ALA A 113 5.21 -14.23 -23.67
C ALA A 113 4.08 -15.17 -24.12
N GLN A 114 2.83 -14.71 -24.04
CA GLN A 114 1.66 -15.51 -24.43
C GLN A 114 1.60 -15.78 -25.95
N SER A 115 1.99 -14.80 -26.77
CA SER A 115 2.04 -14.96 -28.24
C SER A 115 3.24 -15.78 -28.75
N GLY A 116 4.15 -16.23 -27.86
CA GLY A 116 5.38 -16.92 -28.24
C GLY A 116 6.41 -16.03 -28.98
N ALA A 117 6.20 -14.71 -28.99
CA ALA A 117 7.11 -13.76 -29.62
C ALA A 117 8.48 -13.70 -28.91
N LEU A 118 8.52 -14.03 -27.61
CA LEU A 118 9.78 -14.14 -26.88
C LEU A 118 10.65 -15.31 -27.35
N ASP A 119 10.05 -16.42 -27.74
CA ASP A 119 10.79 -17.62 -28.14
C ASP A 119 11.37 -17.51 -29.57
N ARG A 120 10.86 -16.57 -30.37
CA ARG A 120 11.40 -16.21 -31.69
C ARG A 120 12.66 -15.34 -31.62
N ARG A 121 12.97 -14.79 -30.46
CA ARG A 121 14.17 -13.98 -30.23
C ARG A 121 15.37 -14.82 -29.82
N GLY A 122 16.55 -14.24 -29.84
CA GLY A 122 17.76 -14.92 -29.39
C GLY A 122 17.64 -15.33 -27.91
N LYS A 123 18.14 -16.53 -27.54
CA LYS A 123 18.05 -17.10 -26.19
C LYS A 123 18.47 -16.12 -25.08
N LYS A 124 19.53 -15.33 -25.30
CA LYS A 124 20.01 -14.34 -24.33
C LYS A 124 19.02 -13.19 -24.14
N GLU A 125 18.46 -12.68 -25.22
CA GLU A 125 17.48 -11.60 -25.22
C GLU A 125 16.17 -12.06 -24.56
N ALA A 126 15.65 -13.21 -24.96
CA ALA A 126 14.46 -13.80 -24.35
C ALA A 126 14.62 -13.98 -22.83
N GLN A 127 15.78 -14.43 -22.37
CA GLN A 127 16.05 -14.58 -20.95
C GLN A 127 16.10 -13.23 -20.21
N MET A 128 16.66 -12.19 -20.83
CA MET A 128 16.65 -10.82 -20.25
C MET A 128 15.24 -10.28 -20.11
N LEU A 129 14.40 -10.41 -21.15
CA LEU A 129 13.01 -9.95 -21.13
C LEU A 129 12.16 -10.72 -20.10
N ARG A 130 12.36 -12.04 -19.95
CA ARG A 130 11.69 -12.83 -18.91
C ARG A 130 12.08 -12.35 -17.51
N ARG A 131 13.36 -12.07 -17.26
CA ARG A 131 13.81 -11.51 -15.96
C ARG A 131 13.24 -10.11 -15.70
N GLU A 132 13.14 -9.27 -16.73
CA GLU A 132 12.50 -7.96 -16.64
C GLU A 132 11.02 -8.12 -16.28
N MET A 133 10.29 -8.99 -16.98
CA MET A 133 8.89 -9.32 -16.71
C MET A 133 8.69 -9.80 -15.27
N ASP A 134 9.48 -10.77 -14.80
CA ASP A 134 9.41 -11.31 -13.44
C ASP A 134 9.64 -10.23 -12.39
N LYS A 135 10.58 -9.31 -12.62
CA LYS A 135 10.87 -8.19 -11.73
C LYS A 135 9.68 -7.22 -11.65
N LEU A 136 9.10 -6.86 -12.80
CA LEU A 136 7.94 -5.98 -12.86
C LEU A 136 6.70 -6.65 -12.25
N LEU A 137 6.47 -7.91 -12.53
CA LEU A 137 5.35 -8.69 -11.99
C LEU A 137 5.38 -8.74 -10.45
N ARG A 138 6.57 -8.97 -9.87
CA ARG A 138 6.73 -8.97 -8.40
C ARG A 138 6.38 -7.64 -7.77
N SER A 139 6.75 -6.52 -8.42
CA SER A 139 6.59 -5.19 -7.84
C SER A 139 5.24 -4.55 -8.13
N LEU A 140 4.67 -4.83 -9.31
CA LEU A 140 3.50 -4.13 -9.86
C LEU A 140 2.31 -5.06 -10.12
N GLY A 141 2.48 -6.38 -9.97
CA GLY A 141 1.44 -7.35 -10.30
C GLY A 141 0.11 -7.09 -9.56
N GLY A 142 0.17 -6.72 -8.29
CA GLY A 142 -1.03 -6.44 -7.50
C GLY A 142 -1.76 -5.12 -7.80
N ILE A 143 -1.11 -4.23 -8.57
CA ILE A 143 -1.71 -2.94 -8.99
C ILE A 143 -1.94 -2.85 -10.50
N ARG A 144 -1.82 -3.97 -11.21
CA ARG A 144 -1.95 -4.04 -12.67
C ARG A 144 -3.26 -3.45 -13.17
N ASP A 145 -4.36 -3.72 -12.47
CA ASP A 145 -5.72 -3.31 -12.83
C ASP A 145 -6.11 -1.93 -12.28
N MET A 146 -5.17 -1.24 -11.64
CA MET A 146 -5.43 0.06 -11.05
C MET A 146 -5.33 1.17 -12.11
N THR A 147 -6.48 1.73 -12.50
CA THR A 147 -6.58 2.79 -13.50
C THR A 147 -6.46 4.21 -12.93
N ALA A 148 -6.82 4.38 -11.66
CA ALA A 148 -6.81 5.64 -10.92
C ALA A 148 -6.10 5.47 -9.57
N LEU A 149 -5.83 6.56 -8.88
CA LEU A 149 -5.33 6.54 -7.50
C LEU A 149 -6.38 5.89 -6.58
N PRO A 150 -5.95 5.17 -5.53
CA PRO A 150 -6.85 4.59 -4.55
C PRO A 150 -7.53 5.67 -3.71
N ASP A 151 -8.70 5.37 -3.19
CA ASP A 151 -9.48 6.27 -2.33
C ASP A 151 -9.13 6.10 -0.86
N ALA A 152 -8.55 4.96 -0.47
CA ALA A 152 -8.00 4.71 0.86
C ALA A 152 -6.81 3.73 0.79
N LEU A 153 -5.91 3.82 1.78
CA LEU A 153 -4.84 2.84 2.01
C LEU A 153 -5.15 2.03 3.26
N PHE A 154 -4.91 0.72 3.17
CA PHE A 154 -4.81 -0.16 4.34
C PHE A 154 -3.37 -0.65 4.46
N VAL A 155 -2.68 -0.29 5.54
CA VAL A 155 -1.24 -0.52 5.73
C VAL A 155 -0.99 -1.44 6.92
N ILE A 156 -0.12 -2.44 6.73
CA ILE A 156 0.37 -3.32 7.79
C ILE A 156 1.84 -2.99 8.02
N ASP A 157 2.19 -2.68 9.27
CA ASP A 157 3.51 -2.22 9.69
C ASP A 157 3.89 -0.82 9.15
N VAL A 158 3.55 0.19 9.95
CA VAL A 158 3.84 1.60 9.67
C VAL A 158 5.34 1.88 9.59
N GLY A 159 6.15 1.20 10.41
CA GLY A 159 7.59 1.38 10.44
C GLY A 159 8.26 0.97 9.13
N HIS A 160 7.73 -0.06 8.49
CA HIS A 160 8.25 -0.59 7.22
C HIS A 160 7.74 0.20 6.00
N GLU A 161 6.49 0.71 6.07
CA GLU A 161 5.79 1.34 4.95
C GLU A 161 5.72 2.88 5.03
N GLN A 162 6.67 3.53 5.71
CA GLN A 162 6.70 4.99 5.89
C GLN A 162 6.60 5.77 4.58
N ILE A 163 7.22 5.26 3.51
CA ILE A 163 7.20 5.91 2.20
C ILE A 163 5.77 5.94 1.64
N ALA A 164 5.04 4.83 1.76
CA ALA A 164 3.65 4.73 1.31
C ALA A 164 2.74 5.71 2.05
N ILE A 165 2.88 5.79 3.37
CA ILE A 165 2.11 6.71 4.24
C ILE A 165 2.42 8.16 3.88
N HIS A 166 3.70 8.52 3.72
CA HIS A 166 4.10 9.88 3.32
C HIS A 166 3.53 10.29 1.95
N GLU A 167 3.51 9.36 0.98
CA GLU A 167 2.93 9.62 -0.32
C GLU A 167 1.41 9.79 -0.25
N ALA A 168 0.73 8.97 0.56
CA ALA A 168 -0.71 9.09 0.79
C ALA A 168 -1.07 10.45 1.42
N GLN A 169 -0.35 10.86 2.46
CA GLN A 169 -0.53 12.16 3.10
C GLN A 169 -0.38 13.34 2.13
N LYS A 170 0.66 13.32 1.27
CA LYS A 170 0.86 14.36 0.25
C LYS A 170 -0.31 14.48 -0.73
N LEU A 171 -1.00 13.38 -0.98
CA LEU A 171 -2.14 13.33 -1.90
C LEU A 171 -3.49 13.49 -1.19
N GLY A 172 -3.51 13.54 0.14
CA GLY A 172 -4.72 13.61 0.94
C GLY A 172 -5.55 12.33 0.86
N ILE A 173 -4.90 11.17 0.68
CA ILE A 173 -5.55 9.86 0.68
C ILE A 173 -5.58 9.35 2.12
N PRO A 174 -6.75 9.02 2.68
CA PRO A 174 -6.87 8.54 4.04
C PRO A 174 -6.16 7.20 4.24
N VAL A 175 -5.49 7.07 5.39
CA VAL A 175 -4.69 5.91 5.75
C VAL A 175 -5.30 5.19 6.95
N VAL A 176 -5.61 3.92 6.77
CA VAL A 176 -5.94 2.97 7.83
C VAL A 176 -4.72 2.11 8.07
N ALA A 177 -4.18 2.05 9.28
CA ALA A 177 -2.96 1.29 9.53
C ALA A 177 -2.98 0.50 10.84
N VAL A 178 -2.37 -0.69 10.79
CA VAL A 178 -2.02 -1.46 11.98
C VAL A 178 -0.72 -0.89 12.55
N VAL A 179 -0.77 -0.48 13.81
CA VAL A 179 0.34 0.18 14.49
C VAL A 179 0.73 -0.62 15.73
N ASP A 180 1.95 -1.12 15.74
CA ASP A 180 2.53 -1.79 16.90
C ASP A 180 3.19 -0.77 17.85
N THR A 181 3.60 -1.22 19.03
CA THR A 181 4.15 -0.41 20.11
C THR A 181 5.47 0.30 19.79
N ASN A 182 6.20 -0.13 18.75
CA ASN A 182 7.45 0.46 18.27
C ASN A 182 7.27 1.54 17.20
N CYS A 183 6.05 1.72 16.68
CA CYS A 183 5.76 2.63 15.59
C CYS A 183 5.08 3.92 16.09
N SER A 184 5.17 4.99 15.29
CA SER A 184 4.43 6.24 15.56
C SER A 184 3.05 6.18 14.89
N PRO A 185 1.96 6.55 15.60
CA PRO A 185 0.64 6.68 15.00
C PRO A 185 0.46 7.96 14.16
N ASP A 186 1.50 8.79 14.03
CA ASP A 186 1.41 10.06 13.33
C ASP A 186 1.08 9.91 11.85
N GLY A 187 0.16 10.74 11.38
CA GLY A 187 -0.22 10.76 9.97
C GLY A 187 -1.08 9.59 9.51
N ILE A 188 -1.70 8.90 10.46
CA ILE A 188 -2.65 7.83 10.22
C ILE A 188 -4.03 8.32 10.65
N ASP A 189 -5.00 8.24 9.75
CA ASP A 189 -6.37 8.70 10.02
C ASP A 189 -7.13 7.69 10.90
N TYR A 190 -6.92 6.39 10.67
CA TYR A 190 -7.53 5.30 11.42
C TYR A 190 -6.46 4.36 11.96
N VAL A 191 -6.11 4.55 13.21
CA VAL A 191 -5.09 3.74 13.91
C VAL A 191 -5.74 2.47 14.45
N ILE A 192 -5.16 1.32 14.14
CA ILE A 192 -5.52 0.01 14.70
C ILE A 192 -4.33 -0.45 15.56
N PRO A 193 -4.35 -0.23 16.88
CA PRO A 193 -3.26 -0.71 17.73
C PRO A 193 -3.25 -2.24 17.76
N GLY A 194 -2.13 -2.85 17.38
CA GLY A 194 -2.06 -4.30 17.33
C GLY A 194 -0.74 -4.83 16.82
N ASN A 195 -0.55 -6.12 16.98
CA ASN A 195 0.63 -6.86 16.57
C ASN A 195 0.73 -6.93 15.04
N ASP A 196 1.85 -6.48 14.48
CA ASP A 196 2.16 -6.50 13.06
C ASP A 196 3.12 -7.63 12.64
N ASP A 197 3.60 -8.46 13.61
CA ASP A 197 4.52 -9.57 13.36
C ASP A 197 3.79 -10.92 13.23
N ALA A 198 2.75 -11.14 14.02
CA ALA A 198 2.07 -12.43 14.09
C ALA A 198 1.20 -12.66 12.85
N MET A 199 1.50 -13.70 12.06
CA MET A 199 0.76 -14.05 10.85
C MET A 199 -0.75 -14.20 11.09
N ARG A 200 -1.16 -14.75 12.27
CA ARG A 200 -2.57 -14.90 12.63
C ARG A 200 -3.26 -13.57 12.90
N ALA A 201 -2.55 -12.61 13.52
CA ALA A 201 -3.07 -11.27 13.75
C ALA A 201 -3.23 -10.50 12.43
N ILE A 202 -2.21 -10.57 11.56
CA ILE A 202 -2.23 -9.97 10.23
C ILE A 202 -3.40 -10.53 9.38
N LEU A 203 -3.58 -11.85 9.38
CA LEU A 203 -4.68 -12.49 8.65
C LEU A 203 -6.05 -12.03 9.19
N LEU A 204 -6.18 -11.86 10.51
CA LEU A 204 -7.41 -11.35 11.12
C LEU A 204 -7.72 -9.92 10.66
N TYR A 205 -6.73 -9.03 10.64
CA TYR A 205 -6.93 -7.67 10.19
C TYR A 205 -7.25 -7.60 8.70
N ALA A 206 -6.42 -8.25 7.88
CA ALA A 206 -6.60 -8.24 6.43
C ALA A 206 -7.93 -8.90 6.02
N GLY A 207 -8.30 -10.01 6.70
CA GLY A 207 -9.56 -10.71 6.47
C GLY A 207 -10.77 -9.83 6.80
N GLY A 208 -10.80 -9.21 7.98
CA GLY A 208 -11.92 -8.37 8.36
C GLY A 208 -12.03 -7.07 7.54
N VAL A 209 -10.90 -6.52 7.07
CA VAL A 209 -10.90 -5.40 6.11
C VAL A 209 -11.46 -5.86 4.76
N ALA A 210 -11.07 -7.05 4.28
CA ALA A 210 -11.62 -7.62 3.05
C ALA A 210 -13.12 -7.91 3.15
N ASP A 211 -13.59 -8.41 4.32
CA ASP A 211 -15.01 -8.61 4.59
C ASP A 211 -15.78 -7.29 4.55
N SER A 212 -15.22 -6.22 5.18
CA SER A 212 -15.82 -4.88 5.14
C SER A 212 -15.92 -4.32 3.72
N VAL A 213 -14.92 -4.59 2.88
CA VAL A 213 -14.96 -4.22 1.45
C VAL A 213 -16.06 -5.00 0.71
N LEU A 214 -16.19 -6.30 0.95
CA LEU A 214 -17.22 -7.14 0.31
C LEU A 214 -18.63 -6.72 0.74
N GLU A 215 -18.82 -6.44 2.04
CA GLU A 215 -20.09 -5.90 2.55
C GLU A 215 -20.43 -4.53 1.96
N GLY A 216 -19.43 -3.65 1.80
CA GLY A 216 -19.59 -2.36 1.15
C GLY A 216 -20.02 -2.51 -0.32
N LYS A 217 -19.35 -3.40 -1.06
CA LYS A 217 -19.72 -3.71 -2.45
C LYS A 217 -21.12 -4.30 -2.58
N ALA A 218 -21.50 -5.18 -1.67
CA ALA A 218 -22.86 -5.76 -1.66
C ALA A 218 -23.94 -4.72 -1.35
N SER A 219 -23.58 -3.58 -0.74
CA SER A 219 -24.49 -2.46 -0.49
C SER A 219 -24.65 -1.51 -1.67
N LEU A 220 -23.80 -1.65 -2.70
CA LEU A 220 -24.00 -0.94 -3.97
C LEU A 220 -25.33 -1.42 -4.58
N PRO A 221 -26.28 -0.53 -4.92
CA PRO A 221 -27.40 -0.92 -5.74
C PRO A 221 -26.83 -1.48 -7.04
N GLU A 222 -27.11 -2.73 -7.35
CA GLU A 222 -26.92 -3.24 -8.70
C GLU A 222 -27.72 -2.32 -9.62
N VAL A 223 -27.05 -1.39 -10.27
CA VAL A 223 -27.64 -0.75 -11.45
C VAL A 223 -27.75 -1.92 -12.43
N PRO A 224 -28.95 -2.41 -12.71
CA PRO A 224 -29.09 -3.44 -13.70
C PRO A 224 -28.47 -2.84 -14.97
N VAL A 225 -27.38 -3.45 -15.45
CA VAL A 225 -26.93 -3.26 -16.83
C VAL A 225 -27.96 -3.99 -17.68
N GLY A 226 -29.20 -3.53 -17.57
CA GLY A 226 -30.23 -3.81 -18.52
C GLY A 226 -29.88 -2.95 -19.72
N GLU A 227 -29.72 -3.58 -20.85
CA GLU A 227 -29.90 -2.98 -22.14
C GLU A 227 -31.31 -2.36 -22.14
N ASP A 228 -31.49 -1.19 -21.53
CA ASP A 228 -32.56 -0.27 -21.85
C ASP A 228 -32.29 0.24 -23.25
N GLU A 229 -32.40 -0.65 -24.20
CA GLU A 229 -32.70 -0.30 -25.57
C GLU A 229 -34.07 0.39 -25.51
N PHE A 230 -34.03 1.70 -25.41
CA PHE A 230 -35.21 2.54 -25.49
C PHE A 230 -35.80 2.30 -26.88
N VAL A 231 -36.73 1.35 -26.95
CA VAL A 231 -37.45 1.00 -28.18
C VAL A 231 -38.54 2.07 -28.32
N GLU A 232 -38.30 3.09 -29.17
CA GLU A 232 -39.38 3.98 -29.60
C GLU A 232 -40.45 3.15 -30.27
N LEU A 233 -41.63 3.10 -29.67
CA LEU A 233 -42.84 2.54 -30.29
C LEU A 233 -43.47 3.61 -31.19
N ASP A 234 -43.95 3.21 -32.35
CA ASP A 234 -44.82 4.07 -33.18
C ASP A 234 -46.25 4.18 -32.58
N GLU A 235 -47.09 5.05 -33.12
CA GLU A 235 -48.43 5.30 -32.59
C GLU A 235 -49.36 4.06 -32.59
N GLU A 236 -48.89 2.95 -33.20
CA GLU A 236 -49.60 1.66 -33.27
C GLU A 236 -49.01 0.61 -32.31
N GLY A 237 -48.01 0.99 -31.47
CA GLY A 237 -47.41 0.12 -30.44
C GLY A 237 -46.39 -0.89 -30.95
N ASN A 238 -45.87 -0.76 -32.17
CA ASN A 238 -44.83 -1.62 -32.73
C ASN A 238 -43.44 -0.99 -32.63
N PRO A 239 -42.36 -1.80 -32.37
CA PRO A 239 -41.02 -1.28 -32.29
C PRO A 239 -40.53 -0.76 -33.64
N LYS A 240 -40.20 0.56 -33.72
CA LYS A 240 -39.59 1.18 -34.90
C LYS A 240 -38.28 0.50 -35.25
N LYS A 241 -38.23 -0.27 -36.33
CA LYS A 241 -36.96 -0.82 -36.87
C LYS A 241 -36.06 0.34 -37.30
N ARG A 242 -34.94 0.54 -36.60
CA ARG A 242 -33.88 1.46 -37.02
C ARG A 242 -33.37 1.06 -38.40
N ALA A 243 -33.57 1.90 -39.38
CA ALA A 243 -32.95 1.75 -40.72
C ALA A 243 -31.45 1.85 -40.58
N ALA A 244 -30.74 0.76 -40.94
CA ALA A 244 -29.29 0.75 -41.04
C ALA A 244 -28.84 1.79 -42.08
N GLY A 245 -28.25 2.93 -41.65
CA GLY A 245 -27.62 3.84 -42.59
C GLY A 245 -27.68 5.35 -42.33
N ALA A 246 -28.12 5.85 -41.18
CA ALA A 246 -28.01 7.28 -40.89
C ALA A 246 -26.66 7.64 -40.28
N ARG A 247 -25.76 8.23 -41.08
CA ARG A 247 -24.50 8.85 -40.62
C ARG A 247 -24.82 9.97 -39.62
N ARG A 248 -24.27 9.85 -38.42
CA ARG A 248 -24.31 10.89 -37.39
C ARG A 248 -23.74 12.19 -37.93
N PRO A 249 -24.45 13.35 -37.78
CA PRO A 249 -23.87 14.64 -38.14
C PRO A 249 -22.68 14.97 -37.25
N PRO A 250 -21.64 15.67 -37.78
CA PRO A 250 -20.44 15.99 -36.98
C PRO A 250 -20.81 16.95 -35.84
N GLN A 251 -20.47 16.58 -34.61
CA GLN A 251 -20.59 17.46 -33.47
C GLN A 251 -19.57 18.60 -33.58
N PRO A 252 -19.96 19.85 -33.30
CA PRO A 252 -18.99 20.95 -33.28
C PRO A 252 -17.98 20.78 -32.15
N ALA A 253 -16.71 21.02 -32.47
CA ALA A 253 -15.59 20.98 -31.55
C ALA A 253 -15.84 21.91 -30.34
N ARG A 254 -16.12 21.36 -29.17
CA ARG A 254 -16.10 22.08 -27.90
C ARG A 254 -14.69 22.10 -27.38
N GLY A 255 -13.97 23.17 -27.66
CA GLY A 255 -12.83 23.59 -26.88
C GLY A 255 -13.27 23.97 -25.46
N GLY A 256 -12.57 23.48 -24.47
CA GLY A 256 -12.77 23.85 -23.07
C GLY A 256 -12.57 22.66 -22.14
N GLN A 257 -11.33 22.47 -21.70
CA GLN A 257 -11.00 21.59 -20.60
C GLN A 257 -11.74 22.06 -19.34
N LYS A 258 -12.86 21.44 -18.99
CA LYS A 258 -13.42 21.56 -17.65
C LYS A 258 -12.50 20.77 -16.71
N LYS A 259 -11.88 21.48 -15.74
CA LYS A 259 -11.24 20.89 -14.58
C LYS A 259 -12.20 19.85 -13.96
N PRO A 260 -11.70 18.67 -13.55
CA PRO A 260 -12.52 17.73 -12.79
C PRO A 260 -13.07 18.42 -11.54
N PRO A 261 -14.27 18.12 -11.09
CA PRO A 261 -14.82 18.68 -9.86
C PRO A 261 -13.91 18.33 -8.69
N PRO A 262 -13.77 19.21 -7.69
CA PRO A 262 -12.96 18.91 -6.51
C PRO A 262 -13.55 17.67 -5.82
N ARG A 263 -12.68 16.68 -5.54
CA ARG A 263 -13.04 15.48 -4.78
C ARG A 263 -13.72 15.92 -3.48
N ARG A 264 -14.92 15.44 -3.25
CA ARG A 264 -15.65 15.66 -2.01
C ARG A 264 -14.82 15.06 -0.88
N LYS A 265 -14.32 15.91 0.02
CA LYS A 265 -13.66 15.45 1.25
C LYS A 265 -14.72 14.75 2.10
N ILE A 266 -14.58 13.46 2.30
CA ILE A 266 -15.35 12.72 3.30
C ILE A 266 -14.95 13.33 4.66
N PRO A 267 -15.88 13.78 5.50
CA PRO A 267 -15.53 14.36 6.78
C PRO A 267 -14.80 13.29 7.62
N VAL A 268 -13.51 13.52 7.86
CA VAL A 268 -12.73 12.75 8.82
C VAL A 268 -13.26 13.11 10.20
N THR A 269 -13.97 12.21 10.83
CA THR A 269 -14.38 12.38 12.23
C THR A 269 -13.13 12.12 13.09
N VAL A 270 -12.34 13.15 13.31
CA VAL A 270 -11.22 13.11 14.25
C VAL A 270 -11.83 12.89 15.64
N VAL A 271 -11.54 11.74 16.23
CA VAL A 271 -11.93 11.44 17.61
C VAL A 271 -11.20 12.44 18.51
N PRO A 272 -11.89 13.33 19.27
CA PRO A 272 -11.24 14.26 20.16
C PRO A 272 -10.68 13.48 21.36
N GLY A 273 -9.38 13.27 21.38
CA GLY A 273 -8.70 12.55 22.46
C GLY A 273 -7.19 12.44 22.30
N VAL A 274 -6.67 12.58 21.11
CA VAL A 274 -5.22 12.43 20.85
C VAL A 274 -4.50 13.78 20.67
N ALA A 275 -5.23 14.87 20.41
CA ALA A 275 -4.66 16.21 20.17
C ALA A 275 -4.40 17.04 21.43
N ALA A 276 -4.84 16.62 22.62
CA ALA A 276 -4.73 17.43 23.84
C ALA A 276 -3.41 17.27 24.63
N ALA A 277 -2.50 16.39 24.21
CA ALA A 277 -1.22 16.18 24.90
C ALA A 277 0.00 16.88 24.24
N ALA A 278 -0.20 17.63 23.17
CA ALA A 278 0.91 18.28 22.44
C ALA A 278 0.98 19.82 22.58
N ALA A 279 0.13 20.44 23.40
CA ALA A 279 0.00 21.91 23.47
C ALA A 279 0.47 22.53 24.79
N SER A 280 1.50 22.00 25.44
CA SER A 280 2.06 22.67 26.64
C SER A 280 3.56 22.43 26.85
N LEU A 281 4.38 22.64 25.82
CA LEU A 281 5.86 22.77 25.96
C LEU A 281 6.42 23.60 24.79
N ASP A 282 5.97 24.86 24.65
CA ASP A 282 6.67 25.87 23.89
C ASP A 282 6.58 27.18 24.66
N GLU A 283 7.57 27.42 25.46
CA GLU A 283 8.11 28.71 25.88
C GLU A 283 9.27 28.44 26.83
N VAL A 284 10.47 28.21 26.27
CA VAL A 284 11.73 28.52 26.94
C VAL A 284 12.63 29.19 25.91
N GLU A 285 12.99 30.41 26.27
CA GLU A 285 13.79 31.38 25.56
C GLU A 285 15.11 30.84 24.99
N ALA A 286 15.46 31.36 23.82
CA ALA A 286 16.77 31.25 23.22
C ALA A 286 17.78 32.08 24.01
N ASP A 287 18.70 31.43 24.70
CA ASP A 287 19.93 32.02 25.15
C ASP A 287 21.12 31.49 24.33
N ASP A 288 21.86 32.43 23.77
CA ASP A 288 23.14 32.27 23.07
C ASP A 288 24.13 31.45 23.91
N VAL A 289 24.60 30.32 23.41
CA VAL A 289 25.83 29.69 23.88
C VAL A 289 26.63 29.17 22.69
N ASP A 290 27.73 29.87 22.51
CA ASP A 290 29.00 29.64 21.84
C ASP A 290 29.29 28.23 21.34
N ALA A 291 29.75 28.11 20.09
CA ALA A 291 30.20 26.89 19.44
C ALA A 291 31.55 26.42 20.01
N PRO A 292 31.73 25.14 20.40
CA PRO A 292 33.05 24.61 20.62
C PRO A 292 33.61 23.91 19.37
N ASP A 293 34.77 24.37 19.05
CA ASP A 293 35.94 23.84 18.37
C ASP A 293 35.85 22.38 17.82
N THR A 294 36.20 22.29 16.55
CA THR A 294 36.44 21.02 15.82
C THR A 294 37.76 20.40 16.28
N PRO A 295 37.84 19.13 16.69
CA PRO A 295 39.12 18.47 16.93
C PRO A 295 39.79 18.05 15.60
N PRO A 296 41.13 18.05 15.55
CA PRO A 296 41.90 17.81 14.33
C PRO A 296 41.87 16.34 13.90
N ALA A 297 41.95 16.15 12.58
CA ALA A 297 41.95 14.85 11.90
C ALA A 297 43.12 13.98 12.36
N GLU A 298 42.79 12.78 12.91
CA GLU A 298 43.75 11.73 13.12
C GLU A 298 44.20 11.08 11.81
N THR A 299 45.50 11.10 11.61
CA THR A 299 46.24 10.47 10.50
C THR A 299 46.14 8.93 10.63
N ARG A 300 45.62 8.28 9.62
CA ARG A 300 45.62 6.81 9.49
C ARG A 300 47.05 6.29 9.28
N PRO A 301 47.51 5.26 9.97
CA PRO A 301 48.79 4.60 9.66
C PRO A 301 48.68 3.75 8.38
N ALA A 302 49.74 3.75 7.63
CA ALA A 302 49.93 3.10 6.35
C ALA A 302 49.77 1.57 6.45
N SER A 303 49.05 0.97 5.48
CA SER A 303 48.84 -0.44 5.31
C SER A 303 50.16 -1.18 4.97
N ALA A 304 50.48 -2.24 5.73
CA ALA A 304 51.58 -3.16 5.46
C ALA A 304 51.31 -4.03 4.21
N PRO A 305 52.36 -4.46 3.49
CA PRO A 305 52.21 -5.20 2.23
C PRO A 305 51.75 -6.63 2.45
N ARG A 306 50.74 -7.07 1.69
CA ARG A 306 50.25 -8.46 1.67
C ARG A 306 51.34 -9.42 1.15
N ARG A 307 51.72 -10.41 1.94
CA ARG A 307 52.55 -11.56 1.52
C ARG A 307 51.76 -12.44 0.58
N ARG A 308 52.37 -12.77 -0.57
CA ARG A 308 51.90 -13.80 -1.51
C ARG A 308 51.94 -15.19 -0.90
N PRO A 309 50.96 -16.08 -1.13
CA PRO A 309 51.09 -17.49 -0.71
C PRO A 309 52.03 -18.21 -1.67
N VAL A 310 53.01 -18.94 -1.06
CA VAL A 310 53.95 -19.85 -1.71
C VAL A 310 53.22 -21.07 -2.21
N GLY A 311 53.41 -21.41 -3.50
CA GLY A 311 52.82 -22.57 -4.14
C GLY A 311 53.24 -23.89 -3.49
N ARG A 312 52.27 -24.77 -3.26
CA ARG A 312 52.44 -26.14 -2.79
C ARG A 312 52.74 -27.04 -3.99
N ALA A 313 53.94 -27.60 -3.97
CA ALA A 313 54.40 -28.56 -4.98
C ALA A 313 53.58 -29.87 -4.92
N ALA A 314 53.25 -30.42 -6.09
CA ALA A 314 52.60 -31.72 -6.27
C ALA A 314 53.59 -32.88 -6.06
N PRO A 315 53.17 -34.04 -5.50
CA PRO A 315 54.02 -35.19 -5.39
C PRO A 315 54.08 -35.93 -6.72
N ARG A 316 55.34 -36.24 -7.16
CA ARG A 316 55.66 -37.16 -8.26
C ARG A 316 55.23 -38.59 -7.93
N ARG A 317 54.48 -39.24 -8.80
CA ARG A 317 54.36 -40.70 -8.83
C ARG A 317 55.63 -41.27 -9.45
N GLY A 318 56.29 -42.17 -8.75
CA GLY A 318 57.35 -43.07 -9.27
C GLY A 318 56.86 -44.50 -9.25
N ALA A 319 57.17 -45.14 -10.34
CA ALA A 319 57.33 -46.57 -10.63
C ALA A 319 56.55 -47.60 -9.80
#